data_f0dae50b0ff6e712a8e73ff5c79ba335
#
_entry.id   f0dae50b0ff6e712a8e73ff5c79ba335
#
_cell.length_a   1.000
_cell.length_b   1.000
_cell.length_c   1.000
_cell.angle_alpha   90.00
_cell.angle_beta   90.00
_cell.angle_gamma   90.00
#
_symmetry.space_group_name_H-M   'P 1'
#
loop_
_entity.id
_entity.type
_entity.pdbx_description
1 polymer ?
#
loop_
_entity_poly.entity_id
_entity_poly.type
_entity_poly.pdbx_seq_one_letter_code
_entity_poly.pdbx_strand_id
1 'polypeptide(L)'
;MLSIARTVPRWAKLAAGPKTSFHNRNFSTSILRPSTLAVASKPNNTILNVPETRVSELENGMRVATEDSGLETCTVGVWIDAGSRYEDESNNGTAHFLEHMAFKGTAKRSQTQLELEIENMGAHVNAYTSREQTVYYAKCLSKDVEHAVEILSDILLNSKLGQEEIERERGVILREMKEVEQNLQEVVFDHLHTCAFQGTPLGMTILGPTKNIKSINRDHLLEYINTHYKAPRMVLAGAGGVDHRQLVDLGNKYFSKVPSTYDGVKVPDMIGPCRFTGSEIRVRDDAMPLAHVAIAVEGPGWKNPDNIPLMVANIIVGSWDRSHGGGVNSGNILAATCAGKEGIHSYSSFNTCYTDTGLWGCYFIADRFHLDDFTFYLQETWMRLCNSVTNADVVRAKNELKTNMFLQLDGSTPICEDIGRQMLTYGRRIPLHELEARIDAVDVEAVKAVCTKYIYDRCPAVAGVGPLEALPDYARLRSSMYWLRV
;
A
#
# COMPACT_ATOMS: atom_id res chain seq x y z
N MET A 1 17.18 -13.99 -16.04
CA MET A 1 17.08 -14.04 -14.57
C MET A 1 17.00 -12.59 -14.10
N LEU A 2 15.82 -12.01 -14.12
CA LEU A 2 15.59 -10.67 -13.56
C LEU A 2 15.31 -10.86 -12.06
N SER A 3 16.30 -10.50 -11.25
CA SER A 3 16.22 -10.44 -9.79
C SER A 3 15.25 -9.34 -9.39
N ILE A 4 14.17 -9.69 -8.72
CA ILE A 4 13.30 -8.75 -8.03
C ILE A 4 14.08 -8.18 -6.85
N ALA A 5 14.83 -7.08 -7.07
CA ALA A 5 15.47 -6.35 -6.00
C ALA A 5 14.44 -5.43 -5.35
N ARG A 6 13.76 -5.92 -4.31
CA ARG A 6 13.07 -5.07 -3.34
C ARG A 6 14.12 -4.23 -2.63
N THR A 7 14.22 -2.96 -2.95
CA THR A 7 15.08 -2.01 -2.26
C THR A 7 14.49 -1.67 -0.89
N VAL A 8 15.06 -2.29 0.13
CA VAL A 8 14.97 -1.79 1.52
C VAL A 8 15.78 -0.50 1.61
N PRO A 9 15.27 0.62 2.14
CA PRO A 9 16.04 1.84 2.28
C PRO A 9 17.19 1.65 3.28
N ARG A 10 18.42 1.74 2.79
CA ARG A 10 19.63 1.83 3.62
C ARG A 10 19.74 3.22 4.24
N TRP A 11 19.35 3.36 5.49
CA TRP A 11 19.78 4.47 6.33
C TRP A 11 20.69 3.94 7.43
N ALA A 12 21.99 3.97 7.24
CA ALA A 12 22.98 4.02 8.30
C ALA A 12 24.39 4.11 7.70
N LYS A 13 24.99 5.31 7.72
CA LYS A 13 26.41 5.55 8.01
C LYS A 13 26.73 7.03 7.80
N LEU A 14 26.96 7.71 8.91
CA LEU A 14 27.74 8.94 9.11
C LEU A 14 27.34 9.47 10.51
N ALA A 15 28.14 9.73 11.49
CA ALA A 15 29.50 10.15 11.55
C ALA A 15 29.99 10.06 13.00
N ALA A 16 31.20 9.69 13.23
CA ALA A 16 31.91 9.94 14.46
C ALA A 16 32.64 11.30 14.36
N GLY A 17 32.36 12.22 15.27
CA GLY A 17 33.01 13.50 15.41
C GLY A 17 33.39 13.77 16.89
N PRO A 18 34.36 14.61 17.22
CA PRO A 18 35.25 14.47 18.36
C PRO A 18 34.71 15.04 19.69
N LYS A 19 35.23 14.45 20.78
CA LYS A 19 35.02 14.85 22.18
C LYS A 19 35.57 16.25 22.46
N THR A 20 34.72 17.16 22.96
CA THR A 20 35.17 18.38 23.61
C THR A 20 34.69 18.43 25.05
N SER A 21 35.61 18.84 25.91
CA SER A 21 35.54 18.92 27.37
C SER A 21 34.54 19.95 27.89
N PHE A 22 33.75 19.57 28.88
CA PHE A 22 32.87 20.47 29.61
C PHE A 22 33.63 21.27 30.70
N HIS A 23 33.52 22.60 30.63
CA HIS A 23 33.82 23.51 31.71
C HIS A 23 32.55 23.87 32.45
N ASN A 24 32.55 23.64 33.75
CA ASN A 24 31.50 24.09 34.68
C ASN A 24 31.39 25.62 34.72
N ARG A 25 30.21 26.16 34.44
CA ARG A 25 29.84 27.53 34.84
C ARG A 25 28.51 27.50 35.58
N ASN A 26 28.49 28.05 36.77
CA ASN A 26 27.36 28.28 37.64
C ASN A 26 26.33 29.17 36.96
N PHE A 27 25.09 28.72 36.93
CA PHE A 27 23.96 29.55 36.51
C PHE A 27 23.10 29.97 37.72
N SER A 28 22.99 31.27 37.89
CA SER A 28 22.12 31.96 38.81
C SER A 28 20.63 31.78 38.35
N THR A 29 19.77 31.37 39.29
CA THR A 29 18.34 31.25 39.10
C THR A 29 17.66 32.62 39.07
N SER A 30 17.25 33.09 37.90
CA SER A 30 16.27 34.18 37.76
C SER A 30 14.93 33.58 37.36
N ILE A 31 13.93 33.81 38.21
CA ILE A 31 12.53 33.44 37.98
C ILE A 31 11.98 34.31 36.84
N LEU A 32 11.82 33.69 35.65
CA LEU A 32 11.11 34.32 34.52
C LEU A 32 9.62 33.95 34.60
N ARG A 33 8.76 34.98 34.73
CA ARG A 33 7.31 34.86 34.61
C ARG A 33 6.94 34.37 33.21
N PRO A 34 5.93 33.50 33.04
CA PRO A 34 5.48 33.09 31.72
C PRO A 34 4.79 34.26 31.01
N SER A 35 5.41 34.80 29.99
CA SER A 35 4.74 35.68 29.05
C SER A 35 3.91 34.81 28.09
N THR A 36 2.61 34.97 28.17
CA THR A 36 1.67 34.47 27.16
C THR A 36 1.91 35.20 25.84
N LEU A 37 2.82 34.72 25.03
CA LEU A 37 2.87 35.09 23.61
C LEU A 37 1.85 34.24 22.88
N ALA A 38 0.70 34.83 22.60
CA ALA A 38 -0.20 34.35 21.56
C ALA A 38 0.57 34.43 20.24
N VAL A 39 1.14 33.29 19.82
CA VAL A 39 1.68 33.14 18.48
C VAL A 39 0.46 33.09 17.55
N ALA A 40 0.11 34.26 16.99
CA ALA A 40 -0.75 34.27 15.83
C ALA A 40 -0.05 33.48 14.72
N SER A 41 -0.53 32.29 14.48
CA SER A 41 -0.08 31.46 13.34
C SER A 41 -0.48 32.21 12.06
N LYS A 42 0.50 32.91 11.45
CA LYS A 42 0.35 33.30 10.04
C LYS A 42 0.10 32.03 9.26
N PRO A 43 -0.90 31.97 8.36
CA PRO A 43 -0.98 30.85 7.44
C PRO A 43 0.34 30.81 6.69
N ASN A 44 1.09 29.73 6.86
CA ASN A 44 2.25 29.46 6.04
C ASN A 44 1.70 29.17 4.63
N ASN A 45 1.61 30.19 3.81
CA ASN A 45 1.51 30.01 2.36
C ASN A 45 2.88 29.49 1.90
N THR A 46 3.17 28.25 2.18
CA THR A 46 4.25 27.52 1.53
C THR A 46 3.79 27.36 0.09
N ILE A 47 4.30 28.17 -0.81
CA ILE A 47 4.12 27.98 -2.24
C ILE A 47 4.88 26.70 -2.55
N LEU A 48 4.18 25.57 -2.56
CA LEU A 48 4.72 24.32 -3.05
C LEU A 48 4.92 24.51 -4.55
N ASN A 49 6.17 24.58 -4.98
CA ASN A 49 6.53 24.62 -6.40
C ASN A 49 6.39 23.19 -6.99
N VAL A 50 5.20 22.64 -6.87
CA VAL A 50 4.84 21.31 -7.39
C VAL A 50 4.05 21.54 -8.68
N PRO A 51 4.46 20.92 -9.79
CA PRO A 51 3.73 21.00 -11.06
C PRO A 51 2.28 20.53 -10.88
N GLU A 52 1.37 21.17 -11.62
CA GLU A 52 -0.04 20.78 -11.60
C GLU A 52 -0.24 19.48 -12.39
N THR A 53 -1.01 18.54 -11.81
CA THR A 53 -1.43 17.35 -12.53
C THR A 53 -2.48 17.70 -13.57
N ARG A 54 -2.16 17.48 -14.85
CA ARG A 54 -3.08 17.66 -15.97
C ARG A 54 -3.77 16.34 -16.29
N VAL A 55 -5.07 16.42 -16.58
CA VAL A 55 -5.91 15.25 -16.86
C VAL A 55 -6.66 15.48 -18.15
N SER A 56 -6.65 14.48 -19.02
CA SER A 56 -7.46 14.43 -20.26
C SER A 56 -8.11 13.05 -20.38
N GLU A 57 -9.21 12.99 -21.13
CA GLU A 57 -9.91 11.74 -21.44
C GLU A 57 -9.86 11.53 -22.95
N LEU A 58 -9.51 10.31 -23.38
CA LEU A 58 -9.51 9.90 -24.76
C LEU A 58 -10.93 9.56 -25.22
N GLU A 59 -11.16 9.53 -26.53
CA GLU A 59 -12.48 9.24 -27.12
C GLU A 59 -13.06 7.88 -26.67
N ASN A 60 -12.20 6.91 -26.34
CA ASN A 60 -12.63 5.60 -25.83
C ASN A 60 -12.87 5.55 -24.32
N GLY A 61 -12.73 6.68 -23.61
CA GLY A 61 -12.92 6.78 -22.16
C GLY A 61 -11.68 6.44 -21.31
N MET A 62 -10.51 6.16 -21.93
CA MET A 62 -9.26 6.01 -21.19
C MET A 62 -8.78 7.39 -20.70
N ARG A 63 -8.36 7.48 -19.46
CA ARG A 63 -7.87 8.72 -18.85
C ARG A 63 -6.37 8.82 -19.00
N VAL A 64 -5.88 10.02 -19.29
CA VAL A 64 -4.45 10.36 -19.34
C VAL A 64 -4.16 11.40 -18.29
N ALA A 65 -3.21 11.15 -17.40
CA ALA A 65 -2.85 12.07 -16.33
C ALA A 65 -1.34 12.26 -16.25
N THR A 66 -0.87 13.51 -16.18
CA THR A 66 0.56 13.81 -16.15
C THR A 66 0.91 14.87 -15.13
N GLU A 67 2.12 14.76 -14.61
CA GLU A 67 2.81 15.82 -13.86
C GLU A 67 4.20 16.03 -14.49
N ASP A 68 4.35 17.13 -15.20
CA ASP A 68 5.61 17.49 -15.86
C ASP A 68 6.48 18.32 -14.92
N SER A 69 7.57 17.74 -14.46
CA SER A 69 8.56 18.42 -13.62
C SER A 69 9.79 18.91 -14.40
N GLY A 70 9.81 18.75 -15.71
CA GLY A 70 10.93 19.17 -16.58
C GLY A 70 12.23 18.39 -16.37
N LEU A 71 12.16 17.20 -15.78
CA LEU A 71 13.33 16.34 -15.58
C LEU A 71 13.75 15.62 -16.85
N GLU A 72 15.01 15.25 -16.95
CA GLU A 72 15.54 14.42 -18.06
C GLU A 72 15.05 12.96 -17.99
N THR A 73 14.54 12.54 -16.86
CA THR A 73 13.99 11.20 -16.65
C THR A 73 12.50 11.26 -16.38
N CYS A 74 11.79 10.23 -16.79
CA CYS A 74 10.37 10.11 -16.56
C CYS A 74 9.96 8.68 -16.21
N THR A 75 8.76 8.56 -15.68
CA THR A 75 8.06 7.29 -15.52
C THR A 75 6.72 7.41 -16.22
N VAL A 76 6.40 6.48 -17.07
CA VAL A 76 5.11 6.34 -17.74
C VAL A 76 4.56 4.95 -17.47
N GLY A 77 3.24 4.82 -17.30
CA GLY A 77 2.64 3.53 -17.01
C GLY A 77 1.15 3.49 -17.23
N VAL A 78 0.62 2.28 -17.21
CA VAL A 78 -0.81 2.01 -17.34
C VAL A 78 -1.30 1.36 -16.07
N TRP A 79 -2.25 2.00 -15.40
CA TRP A 79 -2.95 1.52 -14.22
C TRP A 79 -4.29 0.97 -14.65
N ILE A 80 -4.57 -0.26 -14.29
CA ILE A 80 -5.78 -0.97 -14.68
C ILE A 80 -6.56 -1.32 -13.42
N ASP A 81 -7.83 -0.95 -13.36
CA ASP A 81 -8.75 -1.35 -12.30
C ASP A 81 -9.16 -2.83 -12.52
N ALA A 82 -8.19 -3.71 -12.30
CA ALA A 82 -8.31 -5.16 -12.43
C ALA A 82 -7.26 -5.82 -11.52
N GLY A 83 -7.67 -6.76 -10.70
CA GLY A 83 -6.80 -7.47 -9.76
C GLY A 83 -7.50 -8.72 -9.26
N SER A 84 -6.95 -9.37 -8.22
CA SER A 84 -7.53 -10.63 -7.71
C SER A 84 -8.93 -10.47 -7.12
N ARG A 85 -9.35 -9.27 -6.76
CA ARG A 85 -10.72 -8.99 -6.31
C ARG A 85 -11.78 -9.25 -7.38
N TYR A 86 -11.40 -9.22 -8.66
CA TYR A 86 -12.30 -9.45 -9.80
C TYR A 86 -12.29 -10.92 -10.25
N GLU A 87 -11.67 -11.78 -9.49
CA GLU A 87 -11.61 -13.23 -9.71
C GLU A 87 -12.60 -13.96 -8.81
N ASP A 88 -12.88 -15.20 -9.17
CA ASP A 88 -13.68 -16.14 -8.39
C ASP A 88 -12.84 -17.39 -8.01
N GLU A 89 -13.44 -18.32 -7.27
CA GLU A 89 -12.75 -19.53 -6.83
C GLU A 89 -12.21 -20.40 -7.99
N SER A 90 -12.78 -20.28 -9.20
CA SER A 90 -12.38 -21.10 -10.36
C SER A 90 -11.21 -20.52 -11.13
N ASN A 91 -11.05 -19.17 -11.10
CA ASN A 91 -10.05 -18.46 -11.90
C ASN A 91 -9.06 -17.64 -11.06
N ASN A 92 -9.13 -17.71 -9.72
CA ASN A 92 -8.22 -16.98 -8.83
C ASN A 92 -6.74 -17.32 -9.13
N GLY A 93 -5.94 -16.28 -9.29
CA GLY A 93 -4.54 -16.32 -9.71
C GLY A 93 -4.32 -15.91 -11.17
N THR A 94 -5.38 -15.67 -11.94
CA THR A 94 -5.29 -15.32 -13.38
C THR A 94 -4.65 -13.94 -13.59
N ALA A 95 -4.98 -12.95 -12.77
CA ALA A 95 -4.41 -11.60 -12.86
C ALA A 95 -2.90 -11.61 -12.65
N HIS A 96 -2.43 -12.33 -11.62
CA HIS A 96 -1.00 -12.51 -11.36
C HIS A 96 -0.31 -13.31 -12.47
N PHE A 97 -0.96 -14.35 -12.97
CA PHE A 97 -0.42 -15.10 -14.11
C PHE A 97 -0.26 -14.23 -15.37
N LEU A 98 -1.20 -13.31 -15.62
CA LEU A 98 -1.11 -12.34 -16.72
C LEU A 98 0.07 -11.38 -16.56
N GLU A 99 0.38 -10.95 -15.34
CA GLU A 99 1.57 -10.14 -15.06
C GLU A 99 2.84 -10.86 -15.53
N HIS A 100 3.00 -12.13 -15.17
CA HIS A 100 4.14 -12.95 -15.62
C HIS A 100 4.19 -13.13 -17.14
N MET A 101 3.05 -13.22 -17.79
CA MET A 101 2.97 -13.40 -19.24
C MET A 101 3.24 -12.13 -20.03
N ALA A 102 3.14 -10.94 -19.44
CA ALA A 102 3.26 -9.66 -20.13
C ALA A 102 4.58 -9.50 -20.89
N PHE A 103 5.69 -10.01 -20.31
CA PHE A 103 7.04 -9.87 -20.87
C PHE A 103 7.52 -11.09 -21.64
N LYS A 104 6.65 -12.04 -21.97
CA LYS A 104 7.04 -13.31 -22.64
C LYS A 104 6.88 -13.28 -24.16
N GLY A 105 6.75 -12.10 -24.72
CA GLY A 105 6.69 -11.84 -26.14
C GLY A 105 5.31 -11.44 -26.63
N THR A 106 5.35 -10.68 -27.72
CA THR A 106 4.17 -10.08 -28.37
C THR A 106 4.07 -10.56 -29.81
N ALA A 107 3.04 -10.13 -30.52
CA ALA A 107 2.92 -10.38 -31.96
C ALA A 107 4.09 -9.78 -32.77
N LYS A 108 4.66 -8.67 -32.29
CA LYS A 108 5.75 -7.95 -32.95
C LYS A 108 7.15 -8.40 -32.50
N ARG A 109 7.29 -8.83 -31.25
CA ARG A 109 8.57 -9.02 -30.57
C ARG A 109 8.63 -10.39 -29.88
N SER A 110 9.74 -11.09 -30.03
CA SER A 110 10.06 -12.20 -29.12
C SER A 110 10.44 -11.65 -27.74
N GLN A 111 10.45 -12.51 -26.72
CA GLN A 111 10.91 -12.14 -25.38
C GLN A 111 12.30 -11.51 -25.39
N THR A 112 13.27 -12.15 -26.07
CA THR A 112 14.64 -11.65 -26.15
C THR A 112 14.73 -10.30 -26.87
N GLN A 113 13.93 -10.09 -27.93
CA GLN A 113 13.90 -8.81 -28.61
C GLN A 113 13.34 -7.71 -27.72
N LEU A 114 12.28 -7.99 -26.96
CA LEU A 114 11.70 -7.06 -25.99
C LEU A 114 12.71 -6.68 -24.90
N GLU A 115 13.40 -7.65 -24.34
CA GLU A 115 14.44 -7.44 -23.32
C GLU A 115 15.59 -6.58 -23.88
N LEU A 116 16.08 -6.89 -25.08
CA LEU A 116 17.14 -6.10 -25.73
C LEU A 116 16.72 -4.66 -26.07
N GLU A 117 15.48 -4.43 -26.50
CA GLU A 117 14.97 -3.08 -26.76
C GLU A 117 14.92 -2.26 -25.47
N ILE A 118 14.45 -2.85 -24.36
CA ILE A 118 14.39 -2.20 -23.04
C ILE A 118 15.82 -1.90 -22.54
N GLU A 119 16.75 -2.85 -22.64
CA GLU A 119 18.14 -2.67 -22.23
C GLU A 119 18.85 -1.58 -23.05
N ASN A 120 18.67 -1.60 -24.36
CA ASN A 120 19.27 -0.59 -25.27
C ASN A 120 18.75 0.82 -25.00
N MET A 121 17.50 0.95 -24.56
CA MET A 121 16.91 2.22 -24.15
C MET A 121 17.40 2.66 -22.76
N GLY A 122 18.04 1.77 -22.00
CA GLY A 122 18.40 2.00 -20.59
C GLY A 122 17.17 2.19 -19.68
N ALA A 123 16.04 1.64 -20.09
CA ALA A 123 14.80 1.74 -19.34
C ALA A 123 14.66 0.60 -18.32
N HIS A 124 13.87 0.87 -17.29
CA HIS A 124 13.42 -0.13 -16.34
C HIS A 124 11.92 -0.31 -16.47
N VAL A 125 11.51 -1.47 -16.98
CA VAL A 125 10.10 -1.84 -17.06
C VAL A 125 9.76 -2.79 -15.95
N ASN A 126 8.63 -2.55 -15.28
CA ASN A 126 8.15 -3.39 -14.19
C ASN A 126 6.63 -3.50 -14.21
N ALA A 127 6.11 -4.50 -13.52
CA ALA A 127 4.68 -4.70 -13.32
C ALA A 127 4.42 -5.20 -11.90
N TYR A 128 3.21 -5.00 -11.42
CA TYR A 128 2.71 -5.65 -10.21
C TYR A 128 1.20 -5.82 -10.25
N THR A 129 0.72 -6.84 -9.58
CA THR A 129 -0.70 -7.11 -9.36
C THR A 129 -1.02 -6.97 -7.88
N SER A 130 -2.06 -6.21 -7.57
CA SER A 130 -2.66 -6.11 -6.25
C SER A 130 -4.06 -6.75 -6.23
N ARG A 131 -4.76 -6.61 -5.11
CA ARG A 131 -6.14 -7.08 -5.05
C ARG A 131 -7.10 -6.30 -5.95
N GLU A 132 -6.89 -5.00 -6.15
CA GLU A 132 -7.78 -4.15 -6.96
C GLU A 132 -7.17 -3.63 -8.26
N GLN A 133 -5.84 -3.65 -8.40
CA GLN A 133 -5.15 -3.00 -9.52
C GLN A 133 -4.05 -3.89 -10.08
N THR A 134 -3.89 -3.83 -11.40
CA THR A 134 -2.71 -4.33 -12.11
C THR A 134 -2.03 -3.16 -12.82
N VAL A 135 -0.72 -3.06 -12.67
CA VAL A 135 0.05 -1.90 -13.13
C VAL A 135 1.23 -2.36 -13.96
N TYR A 136 1.46 -1.67 -15.07
CA TYR A 136 2.63 -1.84 -15.92
C TYR A 136 3.25 -0.48 -16.14
N TYR A 137 4.53 -0.30 -15.81
CA TYR A 137 5.18 0.99 -15.95
C TYR A 137 6.62 0.87 -16.43
N ALA A 138 7.09 1.91 -17.06
CA ALA A 138 8.45 2.05 -17.56
C ALA A 138 9.07 3.35 -17.03
N LYS A 139 10.28 3.25 -16.47
CA LYS A 139 11.13 4.39 -16.14
C LYS A 139 12.18 4.52 -17.22
N CYS A 140 12.25 5.68 -17.87
CA CYS A 140 13.15 5.92 -19.00
C CYS A 140 13.62 7.37 -19.05
N LEU A 141 14.42 7.71 -20.06
CA LEU A 141 14.73 9.09 -20.40
C LEU A 141 13.53 9.75 -21.12
N SER A 142 13.34 11.05 -20.93
CA SER A 142 12.24 11.81 -21.52
C SER A 142 12.17 11.73 -23.04
N LYS A 143 13.32 11.59 -23.72
CA LYS A 143 13.39 11.41 -25.18
C LYS A 143 12.80 10.06 -25.65
N ASP A 144 12.76 9.06 -24.79
CA ASP A 144 12.34 7.69 -25.13
C ASP A 144 10.89 7.38 -24.69
N VAL A 145 10.12 8.40 -24.24
CA VAL A 145 8.72 8.26 -23.82
C VAL A 145 7.85 7.58 -24.87
N GLU A 146 7.97 7.98 -26.15
CA GLU A 146 7.18 7.37 -27.23
C GLU A 146 7.44 5.87 -27.34
N HIS A 147 8.71 5.48 -27.29
CA HIS A 147 9.09 4.06 -27.39
C HIS A 147 8.62 3.26 -26.15
N ALA A 148 8.74 3.84 -24.94
CA ALA A 148 8.26 3.22 -23.72
C ALA A 148 6.72 3.00 -23.75
N VAL A 149 5.95 4.00 -24.19
CA VAL A 149 4.49 3.88 -24.34
C VAL A 149 4.11 2.86 -25.41
N GLU A 150 4.86 2.79 -26.52
CA GLU A 150 4.67 1.79 -27.56
C GLU A 150 4.89 0.37 -27.04
N ILE A 151 5.98 0.15 -26.28
CA ILE A 151 6.25 -1.15 -25.64
C ILE A 151 5.12 -1.52 -24.67
N LEU A 152 4.71 -0.59 -23.78
CA LEU A 152 3.62 -0.83 -22.85
C LEU A 152 2.33 -1.21 -23.57
N SER A 153 2.00 -0.53 -24.65
CA SER A 153 0.82 -0.85 -25.45
C SER A 153 0.92 -2.23 -26.09
N ASP A 154 2.10 -2.59 -26.58
CA ASP A 154 2.32 -3.88 -27.27
C ASP A 154 2.22 -5.06 -26.30
N ILE A 155 2.80 -4.96 -25.10
CA ILE A 155 2.69 -6.00 -24.08
C ILE A 155 1.25 -6.18 -23.57
N LEU A 156 0.48 -5.09 -23.50
CA LEU A 156 -0.90 -5.13 -23.00
C LEU A 156 -1.91 -5.63 -24.04
N LEU A 157 -1.74 -5.25 -25.30
CA LEU A 157 -2.73 -5.46 -26.33
C LEU A 157 -2.40 -6.61 -27.29
N ASN A 158 -1.12 -6.95 -27.43
CA ASN A 158 -0.63 -7.88 -28.44
C ASN A 158 0.18 -9.05 -27.86
N SER A 159 0.06 -9.35 -26.57
CA SER A 159 0.73 -10.49 -25.95
C SER A 159 0.34 -11.79 -26.67
N LYS A 160 1.33 -12.64 -26.98
CA LYS A 160 1.10 -13.93 -27.66
C LYS A 160 0.38 -14.93 -26.80
N LEU A 161 0.62 -14.91 -25.49
CA LEU A 161 0.13 -15.90 -24.54
C LEU A 161 0.37 -17.33 -25.06
N GLY A 162 1.62 -17.59 -25.46
CA GLY A 162 2.00 -18.87 -26.05
C GLY A 162 1.92 -20.02 -25.04
N GLN A 163 1.54 -21.21 -25.53
CA GLN A 163 1.36 -22.38 -24.64
C GLN A 163 2.66 -22.80 -23.94
N GLU A 164 3.78 -22.74 -24.63
CA GLU A 164 5.10 -23.10 -24.06
C GLU A 164 5.53 -22.11 -22.98
N GLU A 165 5.26 -20.82 -23.19
CA GLU A 165 5.53 -19.76 -22.22
C GLU A 165 4.64 -19.92 -20.97
N ILE A 166 3.36 -20.21 -21.15
CA ILE A 166 2.42 -20.51 -20.06
C ILE A 166 2.94 -21.66 -19.20
N GLU A 167 3.38 -22.77 -19.82
CA GLU A 167 3.89 -23.92 -19.06
C GLU A 167 5.21 -23.61 -18.33
N ARG A 168 6.08 -22.80 -18.91
CA ARG A 168 7.32 -22.34 -18.24
C ARG A 168 7.01 -21.44 -17.03
N GLU A 169 6.13 -20.45 -17.22
CA GLU A 169 5.77 -19.51 -16.16
C GLU A 169 4.97 -20.17 -15.03
N ARG A 170 4.15 -21.15 -15.33
CA ARG A 170 3.50 -21.98 -14.30
C ARG A 170 4.51 -22.52 -13.30
N GLY A 171 5.65 -23.04 -13.78
CA GLY A 171 6.75 -23.51 -12.94
C GLY A 171 7.44 -22.41 -12.14
N VAL A 172 7.49 -21.17 -12.68
CA VAL A 172 8.04 -20.00 -12.00
C VAL A 172 7.09 -19.58 -10.87
N ILE A 173 5.81 -19.41 -11.14
CA ILE A 173 4.79 -19.02 -10.17
C ILE A 173 4.71 -20.03 -9.02
N LEU A 174 4.75 -21.33 -9.29
CA LEU A 174 4.77 -22.34 -8.24
C LEU A 174 6.01 -22.29 -7.34
N ARG A 175 7.16 -21.80 -7.84
CA ARG A 175 8.34 -21.54 -7.01
C ARG A 175 8.19 -20.26 -6.19
N GLU A 176 7.68 -19.21 -6.81
CA GLU A 176 7.38 -17.96 -6.12
C GLU A 176 6.41 -18.15 -4.95
N MET A 177 5.36 -18.96 -5.13
CA MET A 177 4.45 -19.33 -4.04
C MET A 177 5.21 -19.91 -2.83
N LYS A 178 6.21 -20.79 -3.07
CA LYS A 178 7.03 -21.36 -1.99
C LYS A 178 7.97 -20.33 -1.36
N GLU A 179 8.41 -19.33 -2.11
CA GLU A 179 9.22 -18.23 -1.57
C GLU A 179 8.37 -17.30 -0.71
N VAL A 180 7.14 -17.00 -1.15
CA VAL A 180 6.16 -16.21 -0.37
C VAL A 180 5.77 -16.91 0.93
N GLU A 181 5.62 -18.25 0.92
CA GLU A 181 5.37 -19.04 2.13
C GLU A 181 6.47 -18.90 3.20
N GLN A 182 7.69 -18.48 2.81
CA GLN A 182 8.77 -18.19 3.76
C GLN A 182 8.74 -16.76 4.30
N ASN A 183 8.02 -15.86 3.67
CA ASN A 183 7.81 -14.49 4.15
C ASN A 183 6.62 -14.47 5.10
N LEU A 184 6.87 -14.69 6.38
CA LEU A 184 5.85 -14.80 7.40
C LEU A 184 4.93 -13.59 7.51
N GLN A 185 5.43 -12.38 7.19
CA GLN A 185 4.59 -11.19 7.16
C GLN A 185 3.54 -11.30 6.04
N GLU A 186 3.92 -11.67 4.83
CA GLU A 186 2.98 -11.83 3.71
C GLU A 186 1.97 -12.94 4.01
N VAL A 187 2.41 -14.08 4.55
CA VAL A 187 1.54 -15.19 4.96
C VAL A 187 0.50 -14.74 6.00
N VAL A 188 0.92 -13.98 7.01
CA VAL A 188 0.01 -13.46 8.06
C VAL A 188 -0.99 -12.47 7.46
N PHE A 189 -0.56 -11.61 6.53
CA PHE A 189 -1.48 -10.67 5.88
C PHE A 189 -2.47 -11.39 4.95
N ASP A 190 -2.07 -12.46 4.26
CA ASP A 190 -2.99 -13.27 3.46
C ASP A 190 -4.01 -13.99 4.36
N HIS A 191 -3.59 -14.57 5.47
CA HIS A 191 -4.50 -15.13 6.47
C HIS A 191 -5.43 -14.08 7.07
N LEU A 192 -4.92 -12.86 7.33
CA LEU A 192 -5.74 -11.76 7.82
C LEU A 192 -6.84 -11.39 6.83
N HIS A 193 -6.53 -11.29 5.53
CA HIS A 193 -7.55 -11.03 4.51
C HIS A 193 -8.54 -12.18 4.40
N THR A 194 -8.06 -13.42 4.45
CA THR A 194 -8.93 -14.60 4.39
C THR A 194 -9.91 -14.64 5.57
N CYS A 195 -9.47 -14.32 6.78
CA CYS A 195 -10.38 -14.30 7.93
C CYS A 195 -11.25 -13.03 7.99
N ALA A 196 -10.74 -11.87 7.53
CA ALA A 196 -11.48 -10.62 7.55
C ALA A 196 -12.58 -10.54 6.48
N PHE A 197 -12.39 -11.21 5.33
CA PHE A 197 -13.28 -11.12 4.18
C PHE A 197 -13.74 -12.49 3.70
N GLN A 198 -14.15 -13.35 4.62
CA GLN A 198 -14.56 -14.73 4.34
C GLN A 198 -15.66 -14.81 3.28
N GLY A 199 -15.47 -15.70 2.30
CA GLY A 199 -16.43 -15.93 1.23
C GLY A 199 -16.57 -14.77 0.24
N THR A 200 -15.62 -13.83 0.23
CA THR A 200 -15.56 -12.74 -0.74
C THR A 200 -14.25 -12.79 -1.53
N PRO A 201 -14.19 -12.23 -2.74
CA PRO A 201 -12.97 -12.23 -3.53
C PRO A 201 -11.78 -11.51 -2.85
N LEU A 202 -12.05 -10.52 -1.99
CA LEU A 202 -11.02 -9.79 -1.27
C LEU A 202 -10.27 -10.67 -0.24
N GLY A 203 -10.90 -11.76 0.22
CA GLY A 203 -10.29 -12.75 1.10
C GLY A 203 -9.40 -13.76 0.39
N MET A 204 -9.40 -13.79 -0.96
CA MET A 204 -8.56 -14.68 -1.74
C MET A 204 -7.13 -14.13 -1.87
N THR A 205 -6.16 -15.03 -2.06
CA THR A 205 -4.77 -14.66 -2.29
C THR A 205 -4.58 -14.11 -3.69
N ILE A 206 -3.59 -13.24 -3.89
CA ILE A 206 -3.26 -12.69 -5.22
C ILE A 206 -2.67 -13.77 -6.13
N LEU A 207 -1.82 -14.64 -5.58
CA LEU A 207 -1.18 -15.70 -6.34
C LEU A 207 -2.14 -16.82 -6.75
N GLY A 208 -3.27 -16.93 -6.07
CA GLY A 208 -4.23 -18.00 -6.28
C GLY A 208 -3.80 -19.35 -5.69
N PRO A 209 -4.70 -20.33 -5.60
CA PRO A 209 -4.37 -21.66 -5.10
C PRO A 209 -3.59 -22.49 -6.13
N THR A 210 -2.71 -23.35 -5.66
CA THR A 210 -1.90 -24.27 -6.51
C THR A 210 -2.76 -25.03 -7.53
N LYS A 211 -4.00 -25.38 -7.18
CA LYS A 211 -4.93 -26.09 -8.08
C LYS A 211 -5.23 -25.25 -9.33
N ASN A 212 -5.55 -23.97 -9.15
CA ASN A 212 -5.87 -23.07 -10.24
C ASN A 212 -4.64 -22.78 -11.11
N ILE A 213 -3.49 -22.51 -10.46
CA ILE A 213 -2.24 -22.27 -11.19
C ILE A 213 -1.88 -23.44 -12.11
N LYS A 214 -2.19 -24.67 -11.72
CA LYS A 214 -1.99 -25.86 -12.58
C LYS A 214 -2.98 -25.96 -13.72
N SER A 215 -4.16 -25.35 -13.64
CA SER A 215 -5.24 -25.47 -14.64
C SER A 215 -5.39 -24.22 -15.53
N ILE A 216 -4.87 -23.06 -15.13
CA ILE A 216 -4.92 -21.84 -15.94
C ILE A 216 -4.32 -22.11 -17.33
N ASN A 217 -5.06 -21.70 -18.34
CA ASN A 217 -4.70 -21.85 -19.74
C ASN A 217 -4.89 -20.51 -20.49
N ARG A 218 -4.58 -20.52 -21.79
CA ARG A 218 -4.68 -19.34 -22.64
C ARG A 218 -6.09 -18.73 -22.68
N ASP A 219 -7.11 -19.57 -22.66
CA ASP A 219 -8.50 -19.11 -22.77
C ASP A 219 -8.94 -18.34 -21.50
N HIS A 220 -8.54 -18.81 -20.31
CA HIS A 220 -8.77 -18.10 -19.05
C HIS A 220 -8.08 -16.72 -19.03
N LEU A 221 -6.84 -16.65 -19.53
CA LEU A 221 -6.09 -15.39 -19.62
C LEU A 221 -6.78 -14.40 -20.58
N LEU A 222 -7.22 -14.86 -21.75
CA LEU A 222 -7.94 -14.06 -22.72
C LEU A 222 -9.30 -13.60 -22.20
N GLU A 223 -10.03 -14.46 -21.52
CA GLU A 223 -11.30 -14.13 -20.89
C GLU A 223 -11.12 -13.02 -19.86
N TYR A 224 -10.10 -13.11 -19.01
CA TYR A 224 -9.78 -12.07 -18.02
C TYR A 224 -9.46 -10.73 -18.70
N ILE A 225 -8.61 -10.72 -19.74
CA ILE A 225 -8.29 -9.51 -20.51
C ILE A 225 -9.55 -8.94 -21.13
N ASN A 226 -10.33 -9.76 -21.83
CA ASN A 226 -11.53 -9.31 -22.51
C ASN A 226 -12.61 -8.77 -21.56
N THR A 227 -12.64 -9.25 -20.33
CA THR A 227 -13.59 -8.81 -19.31
C THR A 227 -13.13 -7.53 -18.62
N HIS A 228 -11.84 -7.45 -18.26
CA HIS A 228 -11.39 -6.40 -17.33
C HIS A 228 -10.56 -5.28 -17.98
N TYR A 229 -9.85 -5.54 -19.09
CA TYR A 229 -9.01 -4.53 -19.74
C TYR A 229 -9.86 -3.66 -20.69
N LYS A 230 -10.60 -2.72 -20.11
CA LYS A 230 -11.49 -1.77 -20.81
C LYS A 230 -11.00 -0.35 -20.62
N ALA A 231 -11.06 0.46 -21.65
CA ALA A 231 -10.53 1.82 -21.64
C ALA A 231 -11.02 2.68 -20.45
N PRO A 232 -12.29 2.69 -20.04
CA PRO A 232 -12.76 3.45 -18.88
C PRO A 232 -12.18 2.97 -17.53
N ARG A 233 -11.64 1.75 -17.47
CA ARG A 233 -10.97 1.18 -16.29
C ARG A 233 -9.46 1.36 -16.32
N MET A 234 -8.92 2.06 -17.32
CA MET A 234 -7.49 2.24 -17.52
C MET A 234 -7.11 3.70 -17.41
N VAL A 235 -5.93 3.94 -16.85
CA VAL A 235 -5.30 5.26 -16.73
C VAL A 235 -3.89 5.17 -17.28
N LEU A 236 -3.57 5.99 -18.26
CA LEU A 236 -2.19 6.24 -18.70
C LEU A 236 -1.63 7.40 -17.88
N ALA A 237 -0.70 7.12 -16.99
CA ALA A 237 -0.08 8.12 -16.14
C ALA A 237 1.35 8.39 -16.56
N GLY A 238 1.81 9.62 -16.36
CA GLY A 238 3.18 10.04 -16.62
C GLY A 238 3.66 11.06 -15.61
N ALA A 239 4.90 10.92 -15.16
CA ALA A 239 5.54 11.86 -14.24
C ALA A 239 7.02 12.05 -14.57
N GLY A 240 7.54 13.23 -14.27
CA GLY A 240 8.92 13.62 -14.61
C GLY A 240 8.97 14.52 -15.84
N GLY A 241 9.84 14.25 -16.77
CA GLY A 241 9.93 15.00 -18.02
C GLY A 241 8.95 14.46 -19.08
N VAL A 242 7.66 14.65 -18.89
CA VAL A 242 6.61 14.17 -19.81
C VAL A 242 5.64 15.29 -20.15
N ASP A 243 5.66 15.72 -21.42
CA ASP A 243 4.66 16.67 -21.91
C ASP A 243 3.28 16.04 -22.00
N HIS A 244 2.28 16.74 -21.46
CA HIS A 244 0.91 16.22 -21.41
C HIS A 244 0.30 15.99 -22.79
N ARG A 245 0.50 16.90 -23.73
CA ARG A 245 -0.07 16.78 -25.08
C ARG A 245 0.56 15.61 -25.81
N GLN A 246 1.89 15.48 -25.70
CA GLN A 246 2.59 14.34 -26.27
C GLN A 246 2.03 13.02 -25.74
N LEU A 247 1.80 12.90 -24.42
CA LEU A 247 1.27 11.66 -23.85
C LEU A 247 -0.18 11.39 -24.27
N VAL A 248 -1.02 12.42 -24.43
CA VAL A 248 -2.37 12.29 -24.99
C VAL A 248 -2.33 11.81 -26.44
N ASP A 249 -1.45 12.37 -27.29
CA ASP A 249 -1.30 11.94 -28.67
C ASP A 249 -0.81 10.49 -28.78
N LEU A 250 0.13 10.09 -27.92
CA LEU A 250 0.59 8.69 -27.83
C LEU A 250 -0.52 7.76 -27.33
N GLY A 251 -1.31 8.20 -26.35
CA GLY A 251 -2.50 7.49 -25.88
C GLY A 251 -3.48 7.23 -27.03
N ASN A 252 -3.83 8.25 -27.80
CA ASN A 252 -4.68 8.13 -28.98
C ASN A 252 -4.07 7.21 -30.05
N LYS A 253 -2.76 7.29 -30.27
CA LYS A 253 -2.06 6.48 -31.29
C LYS A 253 -2.05 4.98 -30.93
N TYR A 254 -1.78 4.64 -29.67
CA TYR A 254 -1.51 3.26 -29.27
C TYR A 254 -2.66 2.57 -28.54
N PHE A 255 -3.53 3.31 -27.83
CA PHE A 255 -4.61 2.74 -27.03
C PHE A 255 -6.02 3.00 -27.58
N SER A 256 -6.17 3.66 -28.74
CA SER A 256 -7.49 3.94 -29.33
C SER A 256 -8.32 2.69 -29.62
N LYS A 257 -7.68 1.54 -29.83
CA LYS A 257 -8.34 0.25 -30.10
C LYS A 257 -8.81 -0.49 -28.86
N VAL A 258 -8.49 0.00 -27.66
CA VAL A 258 -8.94 -0.61 -26.42
C VAL A 258 -10.47 -0.47 -26.33
N PRO A 259 -11.23 -1.58 -26.13
CA PRO A 259 -12.67 -1.51 -26.10
C PRO A 259 -13.18 -0.63 -24.95
N SER A 260 -14.18 0.21 -25.25
CA SER A 260 -14.86 1.07 -24.25
C SER A 260 -16.12 0.41 -23.69
N THR A 261 -16.67 -0.56 -24.38
CA THR A 261 -17.94 -1.20 -24.06
C THR A 261 -17.78 -2.67 -23.69
N TYR A 262 -18.75 -3.19 -23.00
CA TYR A 262 -18.83 -4.59 -22.58
C TYR A 262 -19.72 -5.41 -23.51
N ASP A 263 -19.57 -5.27 -24.84
CA ASP A 263 -20.39 -5.92 -25.83
C ASP A 263 -20.53 -7.43 -25.57
N GLY A 264 -21.70 -7.84 -25.11
CA GLY A 264 -22.04 -9.25 -24.86
C GLY A 264 -21.41 -9.89 -23.60
N VAL A 265 -20.55 -9.19 -22.89
CA VAL A 265 -20.02 -9.62 -21.59
C VAL A 265 -20.82 -8.91 -20.51
N LYS A 266 -21.34 -9.64 -19.52
CA LYS A 266 -21.84 -8.99 -18.31
C LYS A 266 -20.70 -8.10 -17.78
N VAL A 267 -20.97 -6.79 -17.64
CA VAL A 267 -20.16 -5.97 -16.73
C VAL A 267 -20.07 -6.80 -15.46
N PRO A 268 -18.88 -7.16 -14.96
CA PRO A 268 -18.81 -7.77 -13.65
C PRO A 268 -19.63 -6.84 -12.78
N ASP A 269 -20.77 -7.32 -12.28
CA ASP A 269 -21.56 -6.57 -11.30
C ASP A 269 -20.53 -6.07 -10.33
N MET A 270 -20.36 -4.75 -10.29
CA MET A 270 -19.40 -4.09 -9.43
C MET A 270 -19.45 -4.87 -8.15
N ILE A 271 -18.44 -5.66 -7.90
CA ILE A 271 -18.44 -6.72 -6.90
C ILE A 271 -19.06 -6.11 -5.67
N GLY A 272 -20.19 -6.67 -5.25
CA GLY A 272 -20.94 -6.11 -4.14
C GLY A 272 -20.04 -5.88 -2.93
N PRO A 273 -20.38 -5.00 -2.00
CA PRO A 273 -19.50 -4.63 -0.92
C PRO A 273 -18.95 -5.87 -0.23
N CYS A 274 -17.62 -5.98 -0.15
CA CYS A 274 -16.97 -7.10 0.54
C CYS A 274 -17.32 -7.02 2.03
N ARG A 275 -18.04 -8.02 2.51
CA ARG A 275 -18.45 -8.08 3.90
C ARG A 275 -17.25 -8.40 4.79
N PHE A 276 -17.00 -7.55 5.77
CA PHE A 276 -16.04 -7.83 6.84
C PHE A 276 -16.59 -8.86 7.84
N THR A 277 -15.75 -9.80 8.22
CA THR A 277 -16.04 -10.83 9.23
C THR A 277 -14.97 -10.77 10.31
N GLY A 278 -15.39 -10.48 11.55
CA GLY A 278 -14.51 -10.61 12.69
C GLY A 278 -14.32 -12.11 13.05
N SER A 279 -13.15 -12.63 12.77
CA SER A 279 -12.79 -14.03 13.03
C SER A 279 -11.28 -14.20 13.19
N GLU A 280 -10.81 -15.44 13.38
CA GLU A 280 -9.39 -15.71 13.55
C GLU A 280 -8.90 -16.89 12.71
N ILE A 281 -7.64 -16.81 12.30
CA ILE A 281 -6.85 -17.91 11.76
C ILE A 281 -5.57 -18.05 12.59
N ARG A 282 -5.33 -19.22 13.16
CA ARG A 282 -4.13 -19.53 13.96
C ARG A 282 -3.41 -20.71 13.33
N VAL A 283 -2.20 -20.47 12.83
CA VAL A 283 -1.29 -21.51 12.35
C VAL A 283 -0.22 -21.71 13.43
N ARG A 284 -0.45 -22.67 14.34
CA ARG A 284 0.46 -22.91 15.46
C ARG A 284 1.65 -23.76 14.99
N ASP A 285 2.83 -23.23 15.20
CA ASP A 285 4.10 -23.94 15.03
C ASP A 285 5.05 -23.58 16.19
N ASP A 286 5.14 -24.48 17.16
CA ASP A 286 5.95 -24.28 18.37
C ASP A 286 7.47 -24.46 18.12
N ALA A 287 7.87 -24.92 16.94
CA ALA A 287 9.27 -25.00 16.53
C ALA A 287 9.84 -23.65 16.08
N MET A 288 8.97 -22.71 15.73
CA MET A 288 9.38 -21.35 15.36
C MET A 288 9.85 -20.56 16.60
N PRO A 289 10.88 -19.71 16.45
CA PRO A 289 11.40 -18.91 17.58
C PRO A 289 10.45 -17.76 17.98
N LEU A 290 9.75 -17.18 17.02
CA LEU A 290 8.92 -16.00 17.20
C LEU A 290 7.54 -16.21 16.59
N ALA A 291 6.55 -15.57 17.18
CA ALA A 291 5.20 -15.50 16.65
C ALA A 291 5.01 -14.22 15.84
N HIS A 292 4.34 -14.34 14.73
CA HIS A 292 3.96 -13.26 13.81
C HIS A 292 2.44 -13.13 13.85
N VAL A 293 1.94 -11.99 14.27
CA VAL A 293 0.49 -11.79 14.48
C VAL A 293 0.03 -10.47 13.88
N ALA A 294 -1.12 -10.48 13.23
CA ALA A 294 -1.82 -9.27 12.80
C ALA A 294 -3.22 -9.23 13.41
N ILE A 295 -3.61 -8.08 13.93
CA ILE A 295 -4.94 -7.81 14.46
C ILE A 295 -5.47 -6.57 13.76
N ALA A 296 -6.67 -6.65 13.17
CA ALA A 296 -7.28 -5.55 12.46
C ALA A 296 -8.78 -5.44 12.71
N VAL A 297 -9.30 -4.24 12.56
CA VAL A 297 -10.73 -3.96 12.46
C VAL A 297 -11.06 -3.50 11.04
N GLU A 298 -12.35 -3.52 10.69
CA GLU A 298 -12.80 -2.95 9.42
C GLU A 298 -12.51 -1.46 9.37
N GLY A 299 -11.82 -1.01 8.33
CA GLY A 299 -11.58 0.39 8.01
C GLY A 299 -12.50 0.87 6.89
N PRO A 300 -12.53 2.19 6.64
CA PRO A 300 -13.27 2.78 5.54
C PRO A 300 -12.59 2.55 4.20
N GLY A 301 -13.36 2.59 3.12
CA GLY A 301 -12.83 2.63 1.76
C GLY A 301 -12.17 3.97 1.43
N TRP A 302 -11.44 4.01 0.31
CA TRP A 302 -10.64 5.16 -0.12
C TRP A 302 -11.39 6.50 -0.12
N LYS A 303 -12.64 6.53 -0.61
CA LYS A 303 -13.43 7.75 -0.80
C LYS A 303 -14.04 8.30 0.49
N ASN A 304 -13.98 7.54 1.57
CA ASN A 304 -14.59 7.93 2.85
C ASN A 304 -13.76 9.02 3.53
N PRO A 305 -14.35 10.15 3.94
CA PRO A 305 -13.63 11.24 4.63
C PRO A 305 -13.01 10.81 5.95
N ASP A 306 -13.51 9.76 6.61
CA ASP A 306 -12.99 9.23 7.87
C ASP A 306 -11.56 8.63 7.72
N ASN A 307 -11.11 8.43 6.48
CA ASN A 307 -9.80 7.84 6.22
C ASN A 307 -8.66 8.74 6.74
N ILE A 308 -8.75 10.05 6.54
CA ILE A 308 -7.68 10.97 6.98
C ILE A 308 -7.52 10.99 8.51
N PRO A 309 -8.57 11.14 9.34
CA PRO A 309 -8.43 10.98 10.78
C PRO A 309 -7.91 9.60 11.21
N LEU A 310 -8.26 8.51 10.49
CA LEU A 310 -7.70 7.18 10.76
C LEU A 310 -6.23 7.06 10.38
N MET A 311 -5.76 7.76 9.33
CA MET A 311 -4.33 7.85 9.01
C MET A 311 -3.58 8.57 10.14
N VAL A 312 -4.14 9.64 10.70
CA VAL A 312 -3.56 10.32 11.88
C VAL A 312 -3.53 9.37 13.09
N ALA A 313 -4.61 8.64 13.36
CA ALA A 313 -4.66 7.63 14.42
C ALA A 313 -3.62 6.52 14.21
N ASN A 314 -3.42 6.08 12.97
CA ASN A 314 -2.40 5.10 12.62
C ASN A 314 -0.98 5.59 12.97
N ILE A 315 -0.66 6.84 12.69
CA ILE A 315 0.63 7.46 13.06
C ILE A 315 0.77 7.59 14.59
N ILE A 316 -0.33 7.83 15.33
CA ILE A 316 -0.27 7.86 16.81
C ILE A 316 0.09 6.50 17.38
N VAL A 317 -0.44 5.40 16.82
CA VAL A 317 -0.03 4.03 17.17
C VAL A 317 1.39 3.77 16.69
N GLY A 318 1.71 4.15 15.46
CA GLY A 318 3.04 4.16 14.87
C GLY A 318 3.64 2.78 14.65
N SER A 319 4.96 2.73 14.68
CA SER A 319 5.76 1.53 14.53
C SER A 319 7.01 1.59 15.40
N TRP A 320 7.55 0.43 15.75
CA TRP A 320 8.80 0.32 16.48
C TRP A 320 9.47 -1.02 16.17
N ASP A 321 10.79 -0.99 16.13
CA ASP A 321 11.59 -2.18 15.93
C ASP A 321 12.79 -2.15 16.87
N ARG A 322 13.01 -3.25 17.57
CA ARG A 322 14.10 -3.38 18.55
C ARG A 322 15.48 -3.22 17.94
N SER A 323 15.66 -3.62 16.68
CA SER A 323 16.92 -3.53 15.97
C SER A 323 17.42 -2.10 15.77
N HIS A 324 16.51 -1.12 15.75
CA HIS A 324 16.87 0.29 15.60
C HIS A 324 17.36 0.94 16.90
N GLY A 325 17.23 0.25 18.03
CA GLY A 325 17.58 0.78 19.35
C GLY A 325 16.67 1.95 19.80
N GLY A 326 16.75 2.31 21.05
CA GLY A 326 15.94 3.42 21.61
C GLY A 326 14.49 3.02 21.84
N GLY A 327 13.61 4.03 21.89
CA GLY A 327 12.17 3.85 22.10
C GLY A 327 11.70 4.11 23.53
N VAL A 328 12.52 3.88 24.56
CA VAL A 328 12.13 4.10 25.98
C VAL A 328 11.71 5.55 26.25
N ASN A 329 12.30 6.51 25.55
CA ASN A 329 11.96 7.93 25.63
C ASN A 329 11.15 8.41 24.43
N SER A 330 10.52 7.50 23.70
CA SER A 330 9.66 7.86 22.56
C SER A 330 8.44 8.63 23.02
N GLY A 331 8.01 9.61 22.23
CA GLY A 331 6.72 10.25 22.41
C GLY A 331 5.54 9.34 22.06
N ASN A 332 5.79 8.19 21.45
CA ASN A 332 4.82 7.14 21.20
C ASN A 332 4.77 6.19 22.42
N ILE A 333 3.62 6.14 23.07
CA ILE A 333 3.43 5.39 24.33
C ILE A 333 3.62 3.88 24.11
N LEU A 334 3.08 3.33 23.02
CA LEU A 334 3.23 1.91 22.71
C LEU A 334 4.69 1.55 22.45
N ALA A 335 5.42 2.38 21.68
CA ALA A 335 6.85 2.18 21.44
C ALA A 335 7.67 2.23 22.71
N ALA A 336 7.39 3.19 23.61
CA ALA A 336 8.07 3.30 24.90
C ALA A 336 7.79 2.07 25.79
N THR A 337 6.57 1.56 25.79
CA THR A 337 6.19 0.34 26.52
C THR A 337 6.91 -0.89 25.97
N CYS A 338 6.94 -1.06 24.64
CA CYS A 338 7.59 -2.18 23.97
C CYS A 338 9.12 -2.18 24.18
N ALA A 339 9.73 -0.99 24.13
CA ALA A 339 11.17 -0.84 24.35
C ALA A 339 11.62 -1.29 25.76
N GLY A 340 10.73 -1.18 26.75
CA GLY A 340 10.93 -1.65 28.13
C GLY A 340 10.70 -3.16 28.34
N LYS A 341 10.26 -3.91 27.30
CA LYS A 341 9.94 -5.35 27.39
C LYS A 341 10.87 -6.17 26.49
N GLU A 342 11.50 -7.22 27.04
CA GLU A 342 12.51 -7.99 26.28
C GLU A 342 11.92 -8.85 25.15
N GLY A 343 10.75 -9.42 25.34
CA GLY A 343 10.17 -10.40 24.40
C GLY A 343 9.32 -9.81 23.28
N ILE A 344 9.19 -8.48 23.17
CA ILE A 344 8.54 -7.82 22.05
C ILE A 344 9.64 -7.35 21.07
N HIS A 345 9.59 -7.80 19.83
CA HIS A 345 10.63 -7.53 18.84
C HIS A 345 10.31 -6.34 17.95
N SER A 346 9.13 -6.31 17.38
CA SER A 346 8.68 -5.18 16.55
C SER A 346 7.16 -5.12 16.46
N TYR A 347 6.65 -3.94 16.12
CA TYR A 347 5.27 -3.80 15.66
C TYR A 347 5.19 -2.69 14.60
N SER A 348 4.16 -2.78 13.76
CA SER A 348 3.85 -1.79 12.75
C SER A 348 2.34 -1.66 12.61
N SER A 349 1.82 -0.46 12.84
CA SER A 349 0.42 -0.15 12.52
C SER A 349 0.24 -0.02 11.01
N PHE A 350 -0.92 -0.40 10.52
CA PHE A 350 -1.25 -0.30 9.10
C PHE A 350 -2.68 0.21 8.88
N ASN A 351 -2.89 0.86 7.75
CA ASN A 351 -4.18 1.29 7.24
C ASN A 351 -4.24 0.94 5.75
N THR A 352 -4.86 -0.19 5.44
CA THR A 352 -5.02 -0.68 4.07
C THR A 352 -6.44 -0.40 3.61
N CYS A 353 -6.58 0.45 2.59
CA CYS A 353 -7.88 0.83 2.06
C CYS A 353 -8.15 0.14 0.74
N TYR A 354 -9.42 -0.20 0.53
CA TYR A 354 -9.99 -0.71 -0.71
C TYR A 354 -11.10 0.23 -1.20
N THR A 355 -11.73 -0.09 -2.31
CA THR A 355 -12.76 0.78 -2.90
C THR A 355 -13.92 1.04 -1.94
N ASP A 356 -14.40 0.04 -1.22
CA ASP A 356 -15.60 0.06 -0.36
C ASP A 356 -15.33 -0.20 1.12
N THR A 357 -14.19 -0.81 1.45
CA THR A 357 -13.83 -1.24 2.80
C THR A 357 -12.32 -1.04 3.05
N GLY A 358 -11.82 -1.48 4.18
CA GLY A 358 -10.40 -1.44 4.52
C GLY A 358 -10.08 -2.29 5.74
N LEU A 359 -8.80 -2.38 6.04
CA LEU A 359 -8.26 -2.99 7.25
C LEU A 359 -7.40 -1.96 7.98
N TRP A 360 -7.78 -1.62 9.19
CA TRP A 360 -6.99 -0.79 10.09
C TRP A 360 -6.52 -1.62 11.27
N GLY A 361 -5.23 -1.68 11.51
CA GLY A 361 -4.72 -2.59 12.52
C GLY A 361 -3.25 -2.50 12.82
N CYS A 362 -2.72 -3.56 13.42
CA CYS A 362 -1.32 -3.67 13.80
C CYS A 362 -0.82 -5.08 13.53
N TYR A 363 0.37 -5.16 12.92
CA TYR A 363 1.17 -6.38 12.81
C TYR A 363 2.30 -6.32 13.83
N PHE A 364 2.61 -7.43 14.49
CA PHE A 364 3.67 -7.49 15.49
C PHE A 364 4.39 -8.82 15.52
N ILE A 365 5.61 -8.79 16.04
CA ILE A 365 6.48 -9.95 16.25
C ILE A 365 6.88 -9.99 17.71
N ALA A 366 6.57 -11.09 18.37
CA ALA A 366 6.90 -11.30 19.78
C ALA A 366 7.28 -12.76 20.05
N ASP A 367 7.97 -13.00 21.15
CA ASP A 367 8.19 -14.37 21.62
C ASP A 367 6.90 -14.97 22.22
N ARG A 368 6.90 -16.28 22.42
CA ARG A 368 5.73 -17.04 22.89
C ARG A 368 5.14 -16.55 24.22
N PHE A 369 5.91 -15.89 25.08
CA PHE A 369 5.47 -15.54 26.43
C PHE A 369 4.89 -14.11 26.51
N HIS A 370 5.16 -13.25 25.52
CA HIS A 370 4.77 -11.84 25.54
C HIS A 370 3.62 -11.49 24.57
N LEU A 371 2.95 -12.49 23.98
CA LEU A 371 1.82 -12.26 23.08
C LEU A 371 0.61 -11.66 23.82
N ASP A 372 0.30 -12.14 25.00
CA ASP A 372 -0.76 -11.59 25.84
C ASP A 372 -0.45 -10.16 26.27
N ASP A 373 0.78 -9.92 26.74
CA ASP A 373 1.23 -8.58 27.14
C ASP A 373 1.09 -7.58 25.99
N PHE A 374 1.62 -7.92 24.79
CA PHE A 374 1.55 -7.00 23.66
C PHE A 374 0.11 -6.74 23.22
N THR A 375 -0.74 -7.76 23.15
CA THR A 375 -2.13 -7.57 22.76
C THR A 375 -2.88 -6.68 23.74
N PHE A 376 -2.59 -6.79 25.05
CA PHE A 376 -3.12 -5.91 26.07
C PHE A 376 -2.68 -4.44 25.83
N TYR A 377 -1.39 -4.17 25.65
CA TYR A 377 -0.89 -2.80 25.40
C TYR A 377 -1.42 -2.21 24.10
N LEU A 378 -1.55 -3.03 23.05
CA LEU A 378 -2.12 -2.60 21.79
C LEU A 378 -3.59 -2.19 21.95
N GLN A 379 -4.41 -3.03 22.57
CA GLN A 379 -5.82 -2.75 22.78
C GLN A 379 -6.04 -1.59 23.76
N GLU A 380 -5.22 -1.46 24.79
CA GLU A 380 -5.20 -0.26 25.65
C GLU A 380 -4.92 0.99 24.82
N THR A 381 -3.91 0.96 23.94
CA THR A 381 -3.58 2.09 23.06
C THR A 381 -4.76 2.43 22.15
N TRP A 382 -5.43 1.45 21.57
CA TRP A 382 -6.60 1.66 20.73
C TRP A 382 -7.78 2.28 21.51
N MET A 383 -8.01 1.83 22.73
CA MET A 383 -9.05 2.43 23.59
C MET A 383 -8.69 3.86 23.99
N ARG A 384 -7.40 4.16 24.21
CA ARG A 384 -6.94 5.55 24.45
C ARG A 384 -7.20 6.46 23.26
N LEU A 385 -7.08 6.00 22.02
CA LEU A 385 -7.46 6.77 20.83
C LEU A 385 -8.94 7.15 20.84
N CYS A 386 -9.80 6.30 21.35
CA CYS A 386 -11.24 6.58 21.43
C CYS A 386 -11.60 7.60 22.52
N ASN A 387 -10.78 7.70 23.60
CA ASN A 387 -11.17 8.39 24.82
C ASN A 387 -10.22 9.53 25.25
N SER A 388 -8.90 9.28 25.26
CA SER A 388 -7.94 10.12 25.98
C SER A 388 -6.76 10.60 25.14
N VAL A 389 -6.86 10.54 23.80
CA VAL A 389 -5.84 11.12 22.91
C VAL A 389 -5.67 12.62 23.17
N THR A 390 -4.42 13.09 23.21
CA THR A 390 -4.11 14.48 23.53
C THR A 390 -3.90 15.32 22.26
N ASN A 391 -4.06 16.65 22.39
CA ASN A 391 -3.77 17.55 21.29
C ASN A 391 -2.29 17.45 20.85
N ALA A 392 -1.37 17.23 21.78
CA ALA A 392 0.05 17.06 21.48
C ALA A 392 0.30 15.83 20.60
N ASP A 393 -0.38 14.72 20.86
CA ASP A 393 -0.28 13.51 20.05
C ASP A 393 -0.80 13.75 18.63
N VAL A 394 -1.95 14.40 18.50
CA VAL A 394 -2.54 14.72 17.20
C VAL A 394 -1.64 15.68 16.39
N VAL A 395 -1.11 16.73 17.00
CA VAL A 395 -0.21 17.67 16.32
C VAL A 395 1.07 16.97 15.86
N ARG A 396 1.68 16.14 16.71
CA ARG A 396 2.87 15.35 16.35
C ARG A 396 2.57 14.42 15.17
N ALA A 397 1.47 13.65 15.25
CA ALA A 397 1.08 12.70 14.23
C ALA A 397 0.77 13.38 12.88
N LYS A 398 0.11 14.54 12.89
CA LYS A 398 -0.14 15.33 11.67
C LYS A 398 1.16 15.76 11.00
N ASN A 399 2.13 16.25 11.78
CA ASN A 399 3.42 16.67 11.24
C ASN A 399 4.19 15.46 10.67
N GLU A 400 4.19 14.34 11.37
CA GLU A 400 4.82 13.10 10.92
C GLU A 400 4.13 12.55 9.66
N LEU A 401 2.79 12.55 9.61
CA LEU A 401 2.03 12.11 8.43
C LEU A 401 2.37 12.96 7.21
N LYS A 402 2.37 14.30 7.34
CA LYS A 402 2.74 15.21 6.25
C LYS A 402 4.17 14.95 5.77
N THR A 403 5.13 14.81 6.70
CA THR A 403 6.52 14.53 6.36
C THR A 403 6.65 13.21 5.59
N ASN A 404 6.02 12.13 6.07
CA ASN A 404 6.07 10.83 5.42
C ASN A 404 5.46 10.88 4.01
N MET A 405 4.35 11.60 3.83
CA MET A 405 3.71 11.75 2.53
C MET A 405 4.59 12.51 1.54
N PHE A 406 5.23 13.60 1.97
CA PHE A 406 6.15 14.34 1.08
C PHE A 406 7.39 13.53 0.74
N LEU A 407 7.96 12.80 1.69
CA LEU A 407 9.11 11.92 1.44
C LEU A 407 8.79 10.75 0.51
N GLN A 408 7.54 10.25 0.54
CA GLN A 408 7.12 9.20 -0.39
C GLN A 408 6.99 9.68 -1.84
N LEU A 409 6.80 10.98 -2.07
CA LEU A 409 6.68 11.56 -3.41
C LEU A 409 8.02 12.06 -3.97
N ASP A 410 9.13 11.47 -3.54
CA ASP A 410 10.46 11.76 -4.09
C ASP A 410 10.74 10.90 -5.33
N GLY A 411 10.84 11.56 -6.48
CA GLY A 411 11.12 10.94 -7.78
C GLY A 411 9.90 10.63 -8.65
N SER A 412 10.17 10.42 -9.95
CA SER A 412 9.11 10.26 -10.97
C SER A 412 8.25 9.00 -10.77
N THR A 413 8.83 7.88 -10.32
CA THR A 413 8.09 6.62 -10.15
C THR A 413 7.05 6.70 -9.03
N PRO A 414 7.37 7.15 -7.79
CA PRO A 414 6.35 7.32 -6.75
C PRO A 414 5.26 8.34 -7.11
N ILE A 415 5.62 9.41 -7.82
CA ILE A 415 4.64 10.42 -8.28
C ILE A 415 3.70 9.80 -9.32
N CYS A 416 4.24 9.06 -10.29
CA CYS A 416 3.45 8.38 -11.31
C CYS A 416 2.50 7.33 -10.69
N GLU A 417 2.99 6.58 -9.70
CA GLU A 417 2.21 5.63 -8.91
C GLU A 417 1.06 6.31 -8.17
N ASP A 418 1.34 7.43 -7.51
CA ASP A 418 0.33 8.21 -6.81
C ASP A 418 -0.75 8.77 -7.75
N ILE A 419 -0.34 9.28 -8.93
CA ILE A 419 -1.26 9.75 -9.97
C ILE A 419 -2.16 8.59 -10.43
N GLY A 420 -1.58 7.47 -10.86
CA GLY A 420 -2.32 6.34 -11.41
C GLY A 420 -3.33 5.78 -10.42
N ARG A 421 -2.90 5.53 -9.20
CA ARG A 421 -3.75 5.01 -8.11
C ARG A 421 -4.88 5.99 -7.76
N GLN A 422 -4.60 7.27 -7.59
CA GLN A 422 -5.63 8.26 -7.26
C GLN A 422 -6.60 8.48 -8.41
N MET A 423 -6.15 8.45 -9.66
CA MET A 423 -7.02 8.54 -10.83
C MET A 423 -7.98 7.36 -10.92
N LEU A 424 -7.55 6.13 -10.62
CA LEU A 424 -8.45 4.98 -10.54
C LEU A 424 -9.45 5.12 -9.40
N THR A 425 -8.97 5.54 -8.24
CA THR A 425 -9.76 5.53 -7.00
C THR A 425 -10.70 6.72 -6.89
N TYR A 426 -10.17 7.94 -7.08
CA TYR A 426 -10.92 9.20 -6.88
C TYR A 426 -11.43 9.82 -8.18
N GLY A 427 -10.90 9.39 -9.33
CA GLY A 427 -11.13 10.03 -10.62
C GLY A 427 -10.34 11.34 -10.80
N ARG A 428 -9.56 11.73 -9.82
CA ARG A 428 -8.66 12.90 -9.86
C ARG A 428 -7.45 12.68 -8.95
N ARG A 429 -6.38 13.41 -9.17
CA ARG A 429 -5.32 13.53 -8.16
C ARG A 429 -5.67 14.63 -7.16
N ILE A 430 -5.54 14.36 -5.87
CA ILE A 430 -5.72 15.35 -4.81
C ILE A 430 -4.43 16.17 -4.73
N PRO A 431 -4.47 17.50 -4.95
CA PRO A 431 -3.29 18.33 -4.84
C PRO A 431 -2.71 18.31 -3.42
N LEU A 432 -1.39 18.38 -3.30
CA LEU A 432 -0.71 18.28 -1.99
C LEU A 432 -1.18 19.34 -0.98
N HIS A 433 -1.45 20.57 -1.44
CA HIS A 433 -1.98 21.63 -0.58
C HIS A 433 -3.40 21.35 -0.06
N GLU A 434 -4.25 20.68 -0.87
CA GLU A 434 -5.58 20.23 -0.44
C GLU A 434 -5.45 19.13 0.61
N LEU A 435 -4.55 18.19 0.38
CA LEU A 435 -4.30 17.08 1.29
C LEU A 435 -3.72 17.57 2.63
N GLU A 436 -2.78 18.52 2.58
CA GLU A 436 -2.25 19.20 3.77
C GLU A 436 -3.37 19.91 4.55
N ALA A 437 -4.23 20.66 3.86
CA ALA A 437 -5.36 21.34 4.50
C ALA A 437 -6.35 20.35 5.15
N ARG A 438 -6.59 19.20 4.52
CA ARG A 438 -7.44 18.13 5.10
C ARG A 438 -6.81 17.52 6.34
N ILE A 439 -5.49 17.27 6.34
CA ILE A 439 -4.77 16.77 7.52
C ILE A 439 -4.79 17.84 8.63
N ASP A 440 -4.58 19.11 8.30
CA ASP A 440 -4.59 20.20 9.27
C ASP A 440 -5.97 20.43 9.90
N ALA A 441 -7.03 20.10 9.20
CA ALA A 441 -8.39 20.17 9.72
C ALA A 441 -8.72 19.07 10.76
N VAL A 442 -7.89 18.03 10.87
CA VAL A 442 -8.12 16.98 11.87
C VAL A 442 -7.80 17.50 13.27
N ASP A 443 -8.78 17.44 14.16
CA ASP A 443 -8.64 17.75 15.58
C ASP A 443 -8.76 16.50 16.46
N VAL A 444 -8.63 16.68 17.77
CA VAL A 444 -8.72 15.60 18.75
C VAL A 444 -10.08 14.92 18.73
N GLU A 445 -11.15 15.70 18.59
CA GLU A 445 -12.52 15.17 18.61
C GLU A 445 -12.82 14.36 17.33
N ALA A 446 -12.29 14.77 16.19
CA ALA A 446 -12.39 14.02 14.95
C ALA A 446 -11.70 12.64 15.07
N VAL A 447 -10.48 12.59 15.66
CA VAL A 447 -9.77 11.34 15.92
C VAL A 447 -10.57 10.43 16.86
N LYS A 448 -11.04 10.98 18.00
CA LYS A 448 -11.86 10.20 18.95
C LYS A 448 -13.14 9.67 18.32
N ALA A 449 -13.86 10.50 17.57
CA ALA A 449 -15.11 10.13 16.95
C ALA A 449 -14.92 8.99 15.94
N VAL A 450 -13.88 9.08 15.10
CA VAL A 450 -13.58 8.06 14.09
C VAL A 450 -13.06 6.78 14.74
N CYS A 451 -12.15 6.85 15.72
CA CYS A 451 -11.69 5.68 16.45
C CYS A 451 -12.84 4.99 17.22
N THR A 452 -13.75 5.75 17.82
CA THR A 452 -14.94 5.20 18.45
C THR A 452 -15.84 4.49 17.43
N LYS A 453 -15.99 5.04 16.23
CA LYS A 453 -16.81 4.46 15.16
C LYS A 453 -16.24 3.13 14.63
N TYR A 454 -14.93 3.04 14.43
CA TYR A 454 -14.29 1.93 13.72
C TYR A 454 -13.58 0.94 14.64
N ILE A 455 -13.23 1.31 15.88
CA ILE A 455 -12.44 0.46 16.78
C ILE A 455 -13.26 0.02 18.00
N TYR A 456 -13.93 0.99 18.66
CA TYR A 456 -14.64 0.72 19.89
C TYR A 456 -15.79 -0.26 19.68
N ASP A 457 -15.81 -1.32 20.48
CA ASP A 457 -16.81 -2.40 20.45
C ASP A 457 -16.95 -3.09 19.08
N ARG A 458 -15.88 -3.13 18.27
CA ARG A 458 -15.85 -3.83 16.98
C ARG A 458 -15.24 -5.22 17.11
N CYS A 459 -15.67 -6.13 16.25
CA CYS A 459 -15.09 -7.46 16.15
C CYS A 459 -13.78 -7.38 15.37
N PRO A 460 -12.63 -7.77 15.95
CA PRO A 460 -11.37 -7.79 15.22
C PRO A 460 -11.28 -9.01 14.31
N ALA A 461 -10.49 -8.91 13.23
CA ALA A 461 -9.93 -10.04 12.52
C ALA A 461 -8.52 -10.29 13.06
N VAL A 462 -8.17 -11.55 13.28
CA VAL A 462 -6.89 -11.95 13.89
C VAL A 462 -6.25 -13.03 13.04
N ALA A 463 -5.00 -12.84 12.66
CA ALA A 463 -4.21 -13.87 11.99
C ALA A 463 -2.87 -14.04 12.70
N GLY A 464 -2.47 -15.27 12.94
CA GLY A 464 -1.20 -15.55 13.61
C GLY A 464 -0.54 -16.82 13.10
N VAL A 465 0.80 -16.78 13.05
CA VAL A 465 1.66 -17.89 12.65
C VAL A 465 2.81 -17.99 13.64
N GLY A 466 3.11 -19.20 14.14
CA GLY A 466 4.21 -19.47 15.06
C GLY A 466 3.77 -20.02 16.42
N PRO A 467 4.55 -19.82 17.49
CA PRO A 467 4.25 -20.32 18.83
C PRO A 467 3.14 -19.47 19.52
N LEU A 468 1.89 -19.74 19.17
CA LEU A 468 0.73 -18.93 19.51
C LEU A 468 0.02 -19.32 20.83
N GLU A 469 0.64 -20.15 21.69
CA GLU A 469 -0.01 -20.66 22.89
C GLU A 469 -0.50 -19.54 23.84
N ALA A 470 0.31 -18.50 24.03
CA ALA A 470 -0.03 -17.37 24.89
C ALA A 470 -0.81 -16.26 24.18
N LEU A 471 -1.18 -16.43 22.92
CA LEU A 471 -2.09 -15.49 22.26
C LEU A 471 -3.49 -15.66 22.85
N PRO A 472 -4.10 -14.61 23.44
CA PRO A 472 -5.44 -14.67 24.00
C PRO A 472 -6.45 -15.26 23.01
N ASP A 473 -7.44 -16.01 23.53
CA ASP A 473 -8.53 -16.51 22.69
C ASP A 473 -9.35 -15.35 22.09
N TYR A 474 -10.08 -15.66 21.01
CA TYR A 474 -10.85 -14.64 20.28
C TYR A 474 -11.87 -13.92 21.16
N ALA A 475 -12.53 -14.63 22.09
CA ALA A 475 -13.52 -14.04 22.97
C ALA A 475 -12.88 -13.00 23.91
N ARG A 476 -11.68 -13.28 24.42
CA ARG A 476 -10.90 -12.34 25.23
C ARG A 476 -10.45 -11.13 24.41
N LEU A 477 -9.87 -11.35 23.22
CA LEU A 477 -9.49 -10.25 22.31
C LEU A 477 -10.70 -9.38 21.96
N ARG A 478 -11.83 -9.98 21.62
CA ARG A 478 -13.08 -9.25 21.32
C ARG A 478 -13.62 -8.50 22.54
N SER A 479 -13.53 -9.07 23.71
CA SER A 479 -14.02 -8.43 24.94
C SER A 479 -13.16 -7.24 25.35
N SER A 480 -11.87 -7.24 25.03
CA SER A 480 -10.94 -6.15 25.32
C SER A 480 -11.10 -4.94 24.38
N MET A 481 -11.90 -5.07 23.32
CA MET A 481 -12.31 -3.95 22.47
C MET A 481 -13.36 -3.03 23.11
N TYR A 482 -13.63 -3.20 24.40
CA TYR A 482 -14.64 -2.47 25.15
C TYR A 482 -14.08 -1.95 26.48
N TRP A 483 -13.81 -0.65 26.56
CA TRP A 483 -13.10 0.00 27.67
C TRP A 483 -13.80 -0.08 29.05
N LEU A 484 -15.13 -0.25 29.08
CA LEU A 484 -15.88 -0.25 30.35
C LEU A 484 -15.72 -1.53 31.18
N ARG A 485 -14.75 -2.37 30.83
CA ARG A 485 -14.43 -3.62 31.61
C ARG A 485 -13.09 -3.48 32.33
N VAL A 486 -12.88 -2.37 32.98
CA VAL A 486 -11.79 -2.22 33.95
C VAL A 486 -12.30 -2.62 35.31
#